data_5be0f56fe68a3aa1b91203c73bb2d3c7
#
_entry.id   5be0f56fe68a3aa1b91203c73bb2d3c7
#
_cell.length_a   1.000
_cell.length_b   1.000
_cell.length_c   1.000
_cell.angle_alpha   90.00
_cell.angle_beta   90.00
_cell.angle_gamma   90.00
#
_symmetry.space_group_name_H-M   'P 1'
#
loop_
_entity.id
_entity.type
_entity.pdbx_description
1 polymer ?
#
loop_
_entity_poly.entity_id
_entity_poly.type
_entity_poly.pdbx_seq_one_letter_code
_entity_poly.pdbx_strand_id
1 'polypeptide(L)'
;RTRQSLVDALERLVEAAGSAEALVDARIEVIQGDLPNVPDLPRDLDVVLHCAGDVSFDPPIDEAFRTNVVGTKALMDKMLEACSDESGTLVRIPHYVHVSTAYTAGRRRGAIPEAAHEHTVDYVRETASALAMKDYIETASRTSERLAALRKLAERDHRQAGFLTTAEDTERRRQEWVK
;
A
#
# COMPACT_ATOMS: atom_id res chain seq x y z
N ARG A 1 -3.58 -8.18 -12.60
CA ARG A 1 -4.74 -8.64 -13.41
C ARG A 1 -4.22 -9.09 -14.77
N THR A 2 -4.73 -10.18 -15.29
CA THR A 2 -4.29 -10.71 -16.59
C THR A 2 -4.96 -9.93 -17.73
N ARG A 3 -4.35 -9.96 -18.94
CA ARG A 3 -4.91 -9.39 -20.18
C ARG A 3 -6.38 -9.84 -20.37
N GLN A 4 -6.70 -11.11 -20.09
CA GLN A 4 -8.07 -11.63 -20.22
C GLN A 4 -9.06 -10.89 -19.31
N SER A 5 -8.70 -10.59 -18.06
CA SER A 5 -9.61 -9.84 -17.16
C SER A 5 -9.85 -8.39 -17.60
N LEU A 6 -8.94 -7.80 -18.39
CA LEU A 6 -9.15 -6.49 -19.01
C LEU A 6 -10.13 -6.59 -20.19
N VAL A 7 -9.98 -7.63 -21.04
CA VAL A 7 -10.91 -7.90 -22.13
C VAL A 7 -12.34 -8.04 -21.59
N ASP A 8 -12.54 -8.90 -20.59
CA ASP A 8 -13.84 -9.16 -19.98
C ASP A 8 -14.46 -7.89 -19.37
N ALA A 9 -13.66 -7.01 -18.78
CA ALA A 9 -14.14 -5.75 -18.20
C ALA A 9 -14.52 -4.72 -19.27
N LEU A 10 -13.86 -4.76 -20.43
CA LEU A 10 -14.08 -3.81 -21.52
C LEU A 10 -15.14 -4.27 -22.52
N GLU A 11 -15.53 -5.53 -22.50
CA GLU A 11 -16.47 -6.13 -23.47
C GLU A 11 -17.78 -5.33 -23.63
N ARG A 12 -18.34 -4.82 -22.50
CA ARG A 12 -19.54 -3.97 -22.51
C ARG A 12 -19.33 -2.58 -23.10
N LEU A 13 -18.08 -2.08 -23.09
CA LEU A 13 -17.74 -0.75 -23.61
C LEU A 13 -17.35 -0.79 -25.09
N VAL A 14 -17.18 -1.98 -25.64
CA VAL A 14 -16.54 -2.19 -26.94
C VAL A 14 -17.50 -2.69 -28.01
N GLU A 15 -18.78 -2.98 -27.68
CA GLU A 15 -19.80 -3.34 -28.68
C GLU A 15 -19.86 -2.36 -29.89
N ALA A 16 -19.45 -1.10 -29.68
CA ALA A 16 -19.36 -0.09 -30.71
C ALA A 16 -18.05 -0.11 -31.54
N ALA A 17 -17.01 -0.83 -31.09
CA ALA A 17 -15.67 -0.79 -31.69
C ALA A 17 -15.30 -2.07 -32.47
N GLY A 18 -16.21 -3.03 -32.57
CA GLY A 18 -16.05 -4.29 -33.30
C GLY A 18 -15.68 -5.46 -32.40
N SER A 19 -14.57 -5.42 -31.69
CA SER A 19 -14.20 -6.46 -30.70
C SER A 19 -13.37 -5.85 -29.56
N ALA A 20 -13.64 -6.30 -28.34
CA ALA A 20 -12.89 -5.89 -27.14
C ALA A 20 -11.41 -6.27 -27.25
N GLU A 21 -11.15 -7.42 -27.86
CA GLU A 21 -9.80 -7.94 -28.05
C GLU A 21 -8.99 -7.06 -29.01
N ALA A 22 -9.57 -6.67 -30.14
CA ALA A 22 -8.93 -5.78 -31.09
C ALA A 22 -8.61 -4.40 -30.50
N LEU A 23 -9.51 -3.88 -29.65
CA LEU A 23 -9.28 -2.62 -28.96
C LEU A 23 -8.17 -2.73 -27.92
N VAL A 24 -8.15 -3.81 -27.13
CA VAL A 24 -7.09 -4.07 -26.15
C VAL A 24 -5.74 -4.18 -26.85
N ASP A 25 -5.66 -4.96 -27.93
CA ASP A 25 -4.41 -5.16 -28.68
C ASP A 25 -3.87 -3.87 -29.30
N ALA A 26 -4.75 -3.01 -29.78
CA ALA A 26 -4.37 -1.77 -30.46
C ALA A 26 -4.13 -0.58 -29.51
N ARG A 27 -4.66 -0.62 -28.27
CA ARG A 27 -4.73 0.57 -27.40
C ARG A 27 -4.26 0.38 -25.97
N ILE A 28 -4.04 -0.87 -25.53
CA ILE A 28 -3.67 -1.16 -24.15
C ILE A 28 -2.33 -1.89 -24.11
N GLU A 29 -1.37 -1.26 -23.44
CA GLU A 29 -0.12 -1.89 -23.05
C GLU A 29 -0.19 -2.22 -21.54
N VAL A 30 0.19 -3.45 -21.17
CA VAL A 30 0.24 -3.89 -19.78
C VAL A 30 1.68 -3.89 -19.31
N ILE A 31 1.98 -2.95 -18.41
CA ILE A 31 3.28 -2.88 -17.72
C ILE A 31 3.13 -3.55 -16.36
N GLN A 32 3.88 -4.62 -16.15
CA GLN A 32 3.88 -5.31 -14.86
C GLN A 32 4.76 -4.56 -13.86
N GLY A 33 4.20 -4.25 -12.69
CA GLY A 33 4.91 -3.56 -11.63
C GLY A 33 4.20 -3.73 -10.29
N ASP A 34 4.81 -3.20 -9.25
CA ASP A 34 4.31 -3.21 -7.89
C ASP A 34 4.72 -1.92 -7.16
N LEU A 35 3.96 -1.52 -6.15
CA LEU A 35 4.34 -0.44 -5.25
C LEU A 35 5.16 -1.01 -4.07
N PRO A 36 6.31 -0.40 -3.71
CA PRO A 36 6.90 0.85 -4.23
C PRO A 36 7.85 0.68 -5.43
N ASN A 37 7.99 -0.52 -5.98
CA ASN A 37 8.92 -0.83 -7.08
C ASN A 37 8.26 -0.55 -8.44
N VAL A 38 7.98 0.72 -8.70
CA VAL A 38 7.32 1.17 -9.92
C VAL A 38 8.29 1.03 -11.10
N PRO A 39 7.91 0.33 -12.18
CA PRO A 39 8.72 0.26 -13.40
C PRO A 39 8.81 1.62 -14.09
N ASP A 40 9.67 1.69 -15.10
CA ASP A 40 9.74 2.86 -15.95
C ASP A 40 8.42 3.10 -16.68
N LEU A 41 8.01 4.35 -16.74
CA LEU A 41 6.75 4.78 -17.33
C LEU A 41 7.01 5.36 -18.73
N PRO A 42 6.02 5.28 -19.66
CA PRO A 42 6.06 5.93 -20.94
C PRO A 42 6.31 7.44 -20.80
N ARG A 43 7.06 8.04 -21.74
CA ARG A 43 7.40 9.48 -21.69
C ARG A 43 6.31 10.39 -22.23
N ASP A 44 5.27 9.85 -22.86
CA ASP A 44 4.19 10.58 -23.52
C ASP A 44 2.87 10.58 -22.75
N LEU A 45 2.96 10.45 -21.44
CA LEU A 45 1.79 10.43 -20.54
C LEU A 45 1.00 11.75 -20.58
N ASP A 46 -0.28 11.67 -20.88
CA ASP A 46 -1.23 12.78 -20.74
C ASP A 46 -1.96 12.76 -19.40
N VAL A 47 -2.30 11.58 -18.91
CA VAL A 47 -3.06 11.38 -17.67
C VAL A 47 -2.52 10.18 -16.92
N VAL A 48 -2.41 10.31 -15.62
CA VAL A 48 -2.09 9.22 -14.68
C VAL A 48 -3.27 9.04 -13.72
N LEU A 49 -3.90 7.88 -13.76
CA LEU A 49 -4.98 7.50 -12.83
C LEU A 49 -4.41 6.54 -11.77
N HIS A 50 -4.12 7.06 -10.59
CA HIS A 50 -3.59 6.29 -9.49
C HIS A 50 -4.72 5.75 -8.61
N CYS A 51 -5.06 4.48 -8.77
CA CYS A 51 -6.07 3.77 -7.98
C CYS A 51 -5.47 2.61 -7.15
N ALA A 52 -4.15 2.48 -7.14
CA ALA A 52 -3.47 1.42 -6.40
C ALA A 52 -3.23 1.84 -4.95
N GLY A 53 -3.43 0.89 -4.03
CA GLY A 53 -3.20 1.10 -2.61
C GLY A 53 -3.65 -0.11 -1.79
N ASP A 54 -3.21 -0.20 -0.56
CA ASP A 54 -3.77 -1.13 0.42
C ASP A 54 -5.07 -0.52 0.97
N VAL A 55 -6.16 -1.26 0.80
CA VAL A 55 -7.51 -0.88 1.24
C VAL A 55 -7.96 -1.62 2.50
N SER A 56 -7.07 -2.38 3.12
CA SER A 56 -7.34 -3.06 4.39
C SER A 56 -7.65 -2.05 5.48
N PHE A 57 -8.61 -2.39 6.38
CA PHE A 57 -8.98 -1.50 7.49
C PHE A 57 -7.99 -1.57 8.67
N ASP A 58 -7.25 -2.66 8.78
CA ASP A 58 -6.30 -2.91 9.88
C ASP A 58 -5.03 -3.60 9.37
N PRO A 59 -4.30 -2.99 8.42
CA PRO A 59 -3.03 -3.52 7.96
C PRO A 59 -1.93 -3.24 8.98
N PRO A 60 -0.84 -4.03 8.98
CA PRO A 60 0.37 -3.64 9.67
C PRO A 60 0.83 -2.24 9.23
N ILE A 61 1.22 -1.41 10.19
CA ILE A 61 1.50 0.01 9.91
C ILE A 61 2.62 0.21 8.89
N ASP A 62 3.64 -0.63 8.93
CA ASP A 62 4.76 -0.60 7.98
C ASP A 62 4.31 -0.95 6.56
N GLU A 63 3.40 -1.91 6.40
CA GLU A 63 2.84 -2.31 5.10
C GLU A 63 1.95 -1.21 4.53
N ALA A 64 1.09 -0.61 5.37
CA ALA A 64 0.26 0.52 4.99
C ALA A 64 1.10 1.72 4.51
N PHE A 65 2.15 2.09 5.25
CA PHE A 65 3.05 3.17 4.85
C PHE A 65 3.87 2.82 3.62
N ARG A 66 4.35 1.59 3.51
CA ARG A 66 5.13 1.12 2.35
C ARG A 66 4.31 1.23 1.06
N THR A 67 3.07 0.76 1.08
CA THR A 67 2.22 0.77 -0.12
C THR A 67 1.62 2.15 -0.37
N ASN A 68 0.95 2.75 0.64
CA ASN A 68 0.14 3.94 0.41
C ASN A 68 0.94 5.26 0.44
N VAL A 69 2.10 5.30 1.11
CA VAL A 69 2.93 6.51 1.17
C VAL A 69 4.16 6.37 0.28
N VAL A 70 5.02 5.37 0.54
CA VAL A 70 6.24 5.18 -0.23
C VAL A 70 5.93 4.80 -1.67
N GLY A 71 4.94 3.92 -1.89
CA GLY A 71 4.50 3.51 -3.22
C GLY A 71 3.92 4.66 -4.03
N THR A 72 3.07 5.50 -3.42
CA THR A 72 2.53 6.69 -4.07
C THR A 72 3.65 7.68 -4.44
N LYS A 73 4.61 7.90 -3.53
CA LYS A 73 5.76 8.74 -3.81
C LYS A 73 6.61 8.18 -4.96
N ALA A 74 6.88 6.88 -4.95
CA ALA A 74 7.65 6.23 -6.01
C ALA A 74 6.98 6.37 -7.39
N LEU A 75 5.65 6.24 -7.45
CA LEU A 75 4.89 6.49 -8.68
C LEU A 75 5.03 7.94 -9.15
N MET A 76 4.93 8.89 -8.23
CA MET A 76 5.12 10.33 -8.56
C MET A 76 6.55 10.60 -9.06
N ASP A 77 7.56 10.04 -8.40
CA ASP A 77 8.96 10.19 -8.81
C ASP A 77 9.17 9.63 -10.23
N LYS A 78 8.65 8.43 -10.53
CA LYS A 78 8.72 7.82 -11.88
C LYS A 78 7.95 8.62 -12.93
N MET A 79 6.80 9.17 -12.58
CA MET A 79 6.04 10.06 -13.45
C MET A 79 6.84 11.33 -13.78
N LEU A 80 7.47 11.97 -12.80
CA LEU A 80 8.30 13.15 -13.01
C LEU A 80 9.55 12.81 -13.82
N GLU A 81 10.19 11.67 -13.57
CA GLU A 81 11.31 11.16 -14.38
C GLU A 81 10.91 10.97 -15.84
N ALA A 82 9.78 10.31 -16.10
CA ALA A 82 9.27 10.09 -17.46
C ALA A 82 8.92 11.39 -18.19
N CYS A 83 8.56 12.44 -17.46
CA CYS A 83 8.19 13.73 -18.01
C CYS A 83 9.33 14.76 -18.05
N SER A 84 10.55 14.35 -17.71
CA SER A 84 11.74 15.18 -17.75
C SER A 84 12.62 14.86 -18.95
N ASP A 85 13.38 15.85 -19.41
CA ASP A 85 14.42 15.67 -20.43
C ASP A 85 15.73 15.08 -19.84
N GLU A 86 16.75 14.92 -20.67
CA GLU A 86 18.05 14.37 -20.26
C GLU A 86 18.79 15.24 -19.23
N SER A 87 18.43 16.52 -19.14
CA SER A 87 18.97 17.45 -18.13
C SER A 87 18.24 17.37 -16.79
N GLY A 88 17.16 16.58 -16.71
CA GLY A 88 16.26 16.52 -15.55
C GLY A 88 15.27 17.66 -15.48
N THR A 89 15.16 18.47 -16.55
CA THR A 89 14.18 19.56 -16.62
C THR A 89 12.82 18.99 -16.99
N LEU A 90 11.81 19.35 -16.21
CA LEU A 90 10.44 18.92 -16.44
C LEU A 90 9.88 19.59 -17.70
N VAL A 91 9.65 18.80 -18.76
CA VAL A 91 9.18 19.31 -20.07
C VAL A 91 7.67 19.16 -20.23
N ARG A 92 7.04 18.36 -19.40
CA ARG A 92 5.61 18.06 -19.43
C ARG A 92 5.11 17.70 -18.04
N ILE A 93 3.86 18.01 -17.73
CA ILE A 93 3.19 17.58 -16.50
C ILE A 93 1.89 16.88 -16.91
N PRO A 94 1.75 15.58 -16.70
CA PRO A 94 0.50 14.88 -16.97
C PRO A 94 -0.57 15.29 -15.95
N HIS A 95 -1.83 15.16 -16.30
CA HIS A 95 -2.92 15.31 -15.35
C HIS A 95 -2.90 14.12 -14.38
N TYR A 96 -2.60 14.39 -13.10
CA TYR A 96 -2.57 13.34 -12.07
C TYR A 96 -3.89 13.27 -11.32
N VAL A 97 -4.52 12.11 -11.34
CA VAL A 97 -5.75 11.83 -10.59
C VAL A 97 -5.46 10.75 -9.56
N HIS A 98 -5.59 11.10 -8.29
CA HIS A 98 -5.41 10.17 -7.18
C HIS A 98 -6.76 9.74 -6.60
N VAL A 99 -7.07 8.46 -6.70
CA VAL A 99 -8.25 7.88 -6.05
C VAL A 99 -7.85 7.46 -4.64
N SER A 100 -8.29 8.24 -3.67
CA SER A 100 -7.99 8.05 -2.25
C SER A 100 -9.27 7.69 -1.47
N THR A 101 -9.31 8.03 -0.21
CA THR A 101 -10.41 7.76 0.71
C THR A 101 -11.00 9.06 1.26
N ALA A 102 -12.27 9.01 1.69
CA ALA A 102 -12.88 10.12 2.42
C ALA A 102 -12.31 10.31 3.83
N TYR A 103 -11.54 9.36 4.34
CA TYR A 103 -10.96 9.40 5.70
C TYR A 103 -9.68 10.24 5.81
N THR A 104 -9.48 11.21 4.92
CA THR A 104 -8.30 12.10 4.93
C THR A 104 -8.35 13.21 5.97
N ALA A 105 -9.50 13.41 6.62
CA ALA A 105 -9.70 14.47 7.61
C ALA A 105 -9.03 14.20 8.98
N GLY A 106 -8.46 13.03 9.19
CA GLY A 106 -7.83 12.62 10.45
C GLY A 106 -8.86 12.54 11.59
N ARG A 107 -8.55 13.19 12.74
CA ARG A 107 -9.41 13.14 13.93
C ARG A 107 -10.48 14.25 13.98
N ARG A 108 -10.68 14.99 12.89
CA ARG A 108 -11.70 16.05 12.82
C ARG A 108 -13.09 15.45 12.98
N ARG A 109 -14.00 16.24 13.56
CA ARG A 109 -15.40 15.85 13.80
C ARG A 109 -16.34 16.91 13.24
N GLY A 110 -17.55 16.47 12.88
CA GLY A 110 -18.59 17.34 12.31
C GLY A 110 -18.54 17.39 10.80
N ALA A 111 -19.04 18.45 10.19
CA ALA A 111 -18.99 18.64 8.75
C ALA A 111 -17.55 18.92 8.30
N ILE A 112 -17.05 18.10 7.40
CA ILE A 112 -15.72 18.23 6.82
C ILE A 112 -15.89 18.79 5.40
N PRO A 113 -15.32 19.95 5.07
CA PRO A 113 -15.41 20.52 3.74
C PRO A 113 -14.58 19.70 2.75
N GLU A 114 -15.02 19.64 1.49
CA GLU A 114 -14.27 19.10 0.37
C GLU A 114 -13.18 20.12 -0.07
N ALA A 115 -12.10 20.14 0.68
CA ALA A 115 -10.97 21.05 0.45
C ALA A 115 -9.67 20.41 0.93
N ALA A 116 -8.54 20.95 0.48
CA ALA A 116 -7.24 20.61 1.05
C ALA A 116 -7.22 20.99 2.54
N HIS A 117 -6.85 20.04 3.38
CA HIS A 117 -6.77 20.26 4.82
C HIS A 117 -5.33 20.53 5.22
N GLU A 118 -5.13 21.62 5.97
CA GLU A 118 -3.84 21.88 6.58
C GLU A 118 -3.51 20.81 7.63
N HIS A 119 -2.28 20.38 7.63
CA HIS A 119 -1.73 19.45 8.63
C HIS A 119 -0.27 19.82 8.92
N THR A 120 0.19 19.49 10.11
CA THR A 120 1.56 19.76 10.58
C THR A 120 2.43 18.50 10.56
N VAL A 121 1.98 17.44 9.90
CA VAL A 121 2.66 16.14 9.88
C VAL A 121 3.82 16.20 8.90
N ASP A 122 5.01 15.87 9.39
CA ASP A 122 6.18 15.59 8.56
C ASP A 122 6.08 14.13 8.07
N TYR A 123 5.62 13.95 6.83
CA TYR A 123 5.41 12.63 6.27
C TYR A 123 6.71 11.81 6.15
N VAL A 124 7.86 12.46 5.96
CA VAL A 124 9.17 11.77 5.86
C VAL A 124 9.52 11.15 7.20
N ARG A 125 9.42 11.92 8.27
CA ARG A 125 9.67 11.46 9.63
C ARG A 125 8.68 10.37 10.05
N GLU A 126 7.39 10.57 9.79
CA GLU A 126 6.36 9.59 10.16
C GLU A 126 6.52 8.28 9.37
N THR A 127 6.87 8.36 8.08
CA THR A 127 7.17 7.17 7.27
C THR A 127 8.37 6.41 7.83
N ALA A 128 9.47 7.09 8.12
CA ALA A 128 10.65 6.47 8.72
C ALA A 128 10.32 5.82 10.07
N SER A 129 9.53 6.49 10.90
CA SER A 129 9.07 5.97 12.20
C SER A 129 8.19 4.73 12.04
N ALA A 130 7.24 4.74 11.09
CA ALA A 130 6.34 3.61 10.84
C ALA A 130 7.11 2.38 10.34
N LEU A 131 8.06 2.57 9.41
CA LEU A 131 8.88 1.48 8.90
C LEU A 131 9.82 0.89 9.97
N ALA A 132 10.38 1.74 10.85
CA ALA A 132 11.23 1.29 11.95
C ALA A 132 10.44 0.64 13.11
N MET A 133 9.17 0.96 13.26
CA MET A 133 8.33 0.48 14.36
C MET A 133 8.20 -1.05 14.33
N LYS A 134 8.10 -1.65 13.18
CA LYS A 134 8.01 -3.11 13.03
C LYS A 134 9.23 -3.80 13.61
N ASP A 135 10.43 -3.36 13.24
CA ASP A 135 11.68 -3.95 13.73
C ASP A 135 11.81 -3.76 15.24
N TYR A 136 11.42 -2.59 15.74
CA TYR A 136 11.39 -2.31 17.17
C TYR A 136 10.42 -3.25 17.91
N ILE A 137 9.19 -3.37 17.45
CA ILE A 137 8.16 -4.22 18.08
C ILE A 137 8.54 -5.69 17.97
N GLU A 138 9.05 -6.14 16.82
CA GLU A 138 9.54 -7.51 16.64
C GLU A 138 10.66 -7.82 17.63
N THR A 139 11.63 -6.92 17.78
CA THR A 139 12.72 -7.06 18.76
C THR A 139 12.19 -7.07 20.19
N ALA A 140 11.30 -6.14 20.53
CA ALA A 140 10.67 -6.05 21.85
C ALA A 140 9.83 -7.30 22.18
N SER A 141 9.19 -7.92 21.18
CA SER A 141 8.41 -9.15 21.34
C SER A 141 9.25 -10.36 21.76
N ARG A 142 10.54 -10.36 21.41
CA ARG A 142 11.49 -11.45 21.68
C ARG A 142 12.28 -11.27 22.99
N THR A 143 12.03 -10.21 23.74
CA THR A 143 12.68 -10.05 25.05
C THR A 143 12.30 -11.18 26.00
N SER A 144 13.22 -11.60 26.85
CA SER A 144 13.01 -12.68 27.83
C SER A 144 11.79 -12.42 28.71
N GLU A 145 11.61 -11.18 29.13
CA GLU A 145 10.46 -10.76 29.95
C GLU A 145 9.13 -10.91 29.22
N ARG A 146 9.07 -10.46 27.95
CA ARG A 146 7.86 -10.57 27.13
C ARG A 146 7.51 -12.02 26.84
N LEU A 147 8.49 -12.81 26.41
CA LEU A 147 8.29 -14.23 26.12
C LEU A 147 7.84 -15.00 27.38
N ALA A 148 8.42 -14.72 28.54
CA ALA A 148 7.98 -15.32 29.79
C ALA A 148 6.53 -14.95 30.17
N ALA A 149 6.14 -13.68 29.95
CA ALA A 149 4.76 -13.25 30.18
C ALA A 149 3.75 -13.95 29.23
N LEU A 150 4.07 -14.03 27.94
CA LEU A 150 3.23 -14.71 26.95
C LEU A 150 3.12 -16.21 27.23
N ARG A 151 4.26 -16.84 27.59
CA ARG A 151 4.28 -18.25 27.97
C ARG A 151 3.43 -18.52 29.21
N LYS A 152 3.48 -17.67 30.22
CA LYS A 152 2.63 -17.80 31.42
C LYS A 152 1.14 -17.72 31.09
N LEU A 153 0.74 -16.89 30.12
CA LEU A 153 -0.63 -16.84 29.62
C LEU A 153 -1.01 -18.13 28.90
N ALA A 154 -0.17 -18.63 28.00
CA ALA A 154 -0.40 -19.89 27.31
C ALA A 154 -0.50 -21.07 28.26
N GLU A 155 0.40 -21.19 29.24
CA GLU A 155 0.36 -22.23 30.29
C GLU A 155 -0.92 -22.19 31.12
N ARG A 156 -1.43 -21.00 31.41
CA ARG A 156 -2.70 -20.84 32.13
C ARG A 156 -3.87 -21.38 31.34
N ASP A 157 -3.90 -21.07 30.03
CA ASP A 157 -5.03 -21.44 29.17
C ASP A 157 -4.94 -22.90 28.71
N HIS A 158 -3.74 -23.50 28.72
CA HIS A 158 -3.49 -24.89 28.32
C HIS A 158 -2.97 -25.78 29.46
N ARG A 159 -3.51 -25.64 30.68
CA ARG A 159 -3.04 -26.34 31.89
C ARG A 159 -2.94 -27.87 31.77
N GLN A 160 -3.68 -28.46 30.85
CA GLN A 160 -3.71 -29.91 30.60
C GLN A 160 -3.12 -30.31 29.24
N ALA A 161 -2.65 -29.33 28.47
CA ALA A 161 -2.04 -29.55 27.17
C ALA A 161 -0.52 -29.73 27.29
N GLY A 162 0.08 -30.50 26.38
CA GLY A 162 1.52 -30.74 26.39
C GLY A 162 2.33 -29.52 26.04
N PHE A 163 3.65 -29.63 26.26
CA PHE A 163 4.62 -28.55 26.02
C PHE A 163 4.58 -27.94 24.62
N LEU A 164 4.35 -28.75 23.58
CA LEU A 164 4.25 -28.27 22.18
C LEU A 164 3.09 -27.28 21.99
N THR A 165 1.90 -27.62 22.48
CA THR A 165 0.72 -26.74 22.38
C THR A 165 0.94 -25.39 23.09
N THR A 166 1.61 -25.42 24.24
CA THR A 166 1.97 -24.20 24.97
C THR A 166 2.99 -23.35 24.20
N ALA A 167 3.97 -23.99 23.54
CA ALA A 167 4.98 -23.29 22.75
C ALA A 167 4.37 -22.65 21.49
N GLU A 168 3.52 -23.38 20.79
CA GLU A 168 2.78 -22.89 19.61
C GLU A 168 1.86 -21.71 19.97
N ASP A 169 1.12 -21.80 21.06
CA ASP A 169 0.25 -20.71 21.52
C ASP A 169 1.06 -19.49 22.00
N THR A 170 2.22 -19.70 22.61
CA THR A 170 3.12 -18.62 22.97
C THR A 170 3.58 -17.84 21.73
N GLU A 171 3.99 -18.56 20.69
CA GLU A 171 4.43 -17.93 19.43
C GLU A 171 3.27 -17.26 18.71
N ARG A 172 2.10 -17.87 18.65
CA ARG A 172 0.89 -17.23 18.10
C ARG A 172 0.55 -15.92 18.80
N ARG A 173 0.57 -15.88 20.14
CA ARG A 173 0.34 -14.68 20.94
C ARG A 173 1.42 -13.62 20.70
N ARG A 174 2.67 -14.04 20.50
CA ARG A 174 3.75 -13.13 20.14
C ARG A 174 3.49 -12.47 18.79
N GLN A 175 3.08 -13.25 17.79
CA GLN A 175 2.74 -12.75 16.46
C GLN A 175 1.51 -11.81 16.49
N GLU A 176 0.50 -12.13 17.29
CA GLU A 176 -0.66 -11.25 17.51
C GLU A 176 -0.28 -9.93 18.21
N TRP A 177 0.72 -9.97 19.09
CA TRP A 177 1.20 -8.75 19.77
C TRP A 177 2.03 -7.85 18.85
N VAL A 178 2.66 -8.40 17.82
CA VAL A 178 3.46 -7.66 16.82
C VAL A 178 2.59 -7.00 15.74
N LYS A 179 1.38 -7.51 15.51
CA LYS A 179 0.42 -6.88 14.59
C LYS A 179 -0.11 -5.56 15.13
#